data_b9621675c1e2c4c23a2ce251b533f576
#
_entry.id   b9621675c1e2c4c23a2ce251b533f576
#
_cell.length_a   1.000
_cell.length_b   1.000
_cell.length_c   1.000
_cell.angle_alpha   90.00
_cell.angle_beta   90.00
_cell.angle_gamma   90.00
#
_symmetry.space_group_name_H-M   'P 1'
#
loop_
_entity.id
_entity.type
_entity.pdbx_description
1 polymer ?
#
loop_
_entity_poly.entity_id
_entity_poly.type
_entity_poly.pdbx_seq_one_letter_code
_entity_poly.pdbx_strand_id
1 'polypeptide(L)'
;MQKRDHQLSIAIPASLVSDIPHLREKTMKIGLVGRAAAIFRVNEIIVFPDLPDVDQRRDASLIATILSHMETPQYLRKRLFKIKPELQYAGILPPLRTPHHPLPNRVNDLAVGEHRDGAVVSLAKAGSLVDVGVE
;
A
#
# COMPACT_ATOMS: atom_id res chain seq x y z
N MET A 1 -12.53 -14.71 -10.94
CA MET A 1 -12.06 -13.82 -12.02
C MET A 1 -10.79 -14.40 -12.61
N GLN A 2 -10.73 -14.64 -13.91
CA GLN A 2 -9.53 -15.19 -14.56
C GLN A 2 -8.35 -14.24 -14.39
N LYS A 3 -7.15 -14.81 -14.14
CA LYS A 3 -5.91 -14.04 -14.07
C LYS A 3 -5.58 -13.55 -15.49
N ARG A 4 -5.27 -12.26 -15.62
CA ARG A 4 -4.78 -11.72 -16.91
C ARG A 4 -3.37 -12.24 -17.20
N ASP A 5 -3.07 -12.47 -18.47
CA ASP A 5 -1.74 -12.92 -18.92
C ASP A 5 -0.75 -11.76 -19.09
N HIS A 6 -1.24 -10.50 -18.99
CA HIS A 6 -0.41 -9.29 -19.12
C HIS A 6 -0.54 -8.40 -17.88
N GLN A 7 0.50 -7.61 -17.65
CA GLN A 7 0.50 -6.58 -16.60
C GLN A 7 -0.40 -5.41 -16.98
N LEU A 8 -1.05 -4.83 -15.99
CA LEU A 8 -1.86 -3.63 -16.12
C LEU A 8 -1.24 -2.52 -15.26
N SER A 9 -0.81 -1.45 -15.91
CA SER A 9 -0.41 -0.22 -15.24
C SER A 9 -1.47 0.85 -15.47
N ILE A 10 -1.73 1.67 -14.46
CA ILE A 10 -2.59 2.84 -14.57
C ILE A 10 -1.80 4.09 -14.18
N ALA A 11 -2.10 5.19 -14.84
CA ALA A 11 -1.54 6.50 -14.49
C ALA A 11 -2.63 7.37 -13.87
N ILE A 12 -2.32 8.03 -12.76
CA ILE A 12 -3.22 8.96 -12.08
C ILE A 12 -2.54 10.32 -11.90
N PRO A 13 -3.26 11.42 -12.12
CA PRO A 13 -2.69 12.75 -11.99
C PRO A 13 -2.50 13.14 -10.52
N ALA A 14 -1.46 13.90 -10.22
CA ALA A 14 -1.23 14.44 -8.89
C ALA A 14 -2.36 15.42 -8.46
N SER A 15 -3.06 16.04 -9.42
CA SER A 15 -4.22 16.89 -9.16
C SER A 15 -5.45 16.14 -8.64
N LEU A 16 -5.42 14.81 -8.58
CA LEU A 16 -6.52 13.98 -8.06
C LEU A 16 -7.10 14.50 -6.74
N VAL A 17 -6.26 15.11 -5.90
CA VAL A 17 -6.63 15.59 -4.56
C VAL A 17 -6.42 17.08 -4.36
N SER A 18 -6.04 17.83 -5.40
CA SER A 18 -5.67 19.25 -5.28
C SER A 18 -6.84 20.16 -4.90
N ASP A 19 -8.05 19.80 -5.30
CA ASP A 19 -9.30 20.50 -5.01
C ASP A 19 -9.90 20.17 -3.63
N ILE A 20 -9.30 19.23 -2.91
CA ILE A 20 -9.78 18.77 -1.60
C ILE A 20 -8.94 19.42 -0.50
N PRO A 21 -9.53 20.26 0.39
CA PRO A 21 -8.75 20.97 1.41
C PRO A 21 -8.34 20.07 2.58
N HIS A 22 -9.17 19.07 2.95
CA HIS A 22 -8.95 18.30 4.18
C HIS A 22 -8.25 16.96 3.90
N LEU A 23 -7.22 16.67 4.69
CA LEU A 23 -6.43 15.43 4.56
C LEU A 23 -7.28 14.16 4.71
N ARG A 24 -8.29 14.18 5.60
CA ARG A 24 -9.21 13.04 5.78
C ARG A 24 -9.94 12.68 4.49
N GLU A 25 -10.45 13.67 3.79
CA GLU A 25 -11.18 13.49 2.52
C GLU A 25 -10.23 13.10 1.38
N LYS A 26 -9.03 13.69 1.33
CA LYS A 26 -7.96 13.24 0.42
C LYS A 26 -7.66 11.75 0.63
N THR A 27 -7.49 11.34 1.89
CA THR A 27 -7.23 9.94 2.26
C THR A 27 -8.35 9.01 1.80
N MET A 28 -9.61 9.39 1.99
CA MET A 28 -10.75 8.61 1.52
C MET A 28 -10.75 8.44 -0.01
N LYS A 29 -10.54 9.51 -0.75
CA LYS A 29 -10.52 9.49 -2.23
C LYS A 29 -9.40 8.59 -2.75
N ILE A 30 -8.19 8.72 -2.20
CA ILE A 30 -7.06 7.86 -2.55
C ILE A 30 -7.35 6.38 -2.18
N GLY A 31 -7.98 6.15 -1.02
CA GLY A 31 -8.37 4.82 -0.57
C GLY A 31 -9.33 4.11 -1.53
N LEU A 32 -10.29 4.85 -2.11
CA LEU A 32 -11.19 4.31 -3.13
C LEU A 32 -10.44 3.90 -4.41
N VAL A 33 -9.48 4.71 -4.85
CA VAL A 33 -8.62 4.39 -6.00
C VAL A 33 -7.79 3.13 -5.71
N GLY A 34 -7.15 3.05 -4.54
CA GLY A 34 -6.36 1.88 -4.16
C GLY A 34 -7.21 0.60 -4.08
N ARG A 35 -8.42 0.69 -3.53
CA ARG A 35 -9.35 -0.45 -3.50
C ARG A 35 -9.77 -0.89 -4.90
N ALA A 36 -10.11 0.05 -5.77
CA ALA A 36 -10.46 -0.26 -7.16
C ALA A 36 -9.29 -0.93 -7.89
N ALA A 37 -8.08 -0.38 -7.74
CA ALA A 37 -6.87 -0.96 -8.31
C ALA A 37 -6.64 -2.41 -7.85
N ALA A 38 -6.85 -2.70 -6.56
CA ALA A 38 -6.74 -4.05 -6.02
C ALA A 38 -7.81 -5.00 -6.60
N ILE A 39 -9.08 -4.56 -6.70
CA ILE A 39 -10.18 -5.35 -7.27
C ILE A 39 -9.88 -5.72 -8.72
N PHE A 40 -9.39 -4.77 -9.51
CA PHE A 40 -9.07 -4.98 -10.92
C PHE A 40 -7.65 -5.53 -11.16
N ARG A 41 -6.94 -5.91 -10.09
CA ARG A 41 -5.58 -6.48 -10.16
C ARG A 41 -4.62 -5.61 -10.99
N VAL A 42 -4.60 -4.32 -10.70
CA VAL A 42 -3.62 -3.39 -11.25
C VAL A 42 -2.26 -3.74 -10.67
N ASN A 43 -1.26 -3.87 -11.52
CA ASN A 43 0.10 -4.23 -11.12
C ASN A 43 0.92 -3.01 -10.71
N GLU A 44 0.62 -1.85 -11.30
CA GLU A 44 1.38 -0.64 -11.10
C GLU A 44 0.50 0.60 -11.17
N ILE A 45 0.73 1.54 -10.28
CA ILE A 45 0.09 2.86 -10.30
C ILE A 45 1.18 3.92 -10.46
N ILE A 46 1.12 4.69 -11.52
CA ILE A 46 2.05 5.78 -11.82
C ILE A 46 1.37 7.09 -11.44
N VAL A 47 1.95 7.83 -10.50
CA VAL A 47 1.49 9.17 -10.14
C VAL A 47 2.33 10.20 -10.91
N PHE A 48 1.69 11.06 -11.67
CA PHE A 48 2.38 12.04 -12.52
C PHE A 48 1.88 13.46 -12.26
N PRO A 49 2.75 14.48 -12.40
CA PRO A 49 2.35 15.87 -12.38
C PRO A 49 1.60 16.20 -13.68
N ASP A 50 0.46 16.85 -13.57
CA ASP A 50 -0.42 17.18 -14.70
C ASP A 50 -0.65 18.70 -14.86
N LEU A 51 -0.17 19.51 -13.92
CA LEU A 51 -0.26 20.97 -13.97
C LEU A 51 1.15 21.57 -14.12
N PRO A 52 1.51 22.12 -15.29
CA PRO A 52 2.90 22.49 -15.58
C PRO A 52 3.43 23.63 -14.71
N ASP A 53 2.58 24.54 -14.24
CA ASP A 53 2.98 25.73 -13.48
C ASP A 53 2.74 25.60 -11.96
N VAL A 54 2.42 24.39 -11.48
CA VAL A 54 2.10 24.13 -10.08
C VAL A 54 3.06 23.08 -9.51
N ASP A 55 3.62 23.34 -8.32
CA ASP A 55 4.39 22.33 -7.60
C ASP A 55 3.45 21.29 -6.97
N GLN A 56 3.37 20.13 -7.59
CA GLN A 56 2.52 19.02 -7.17
C GLN A 56 3.26 17.92 -6.39
N ARG A 57 4.52 18.13 -6.02
CA ARG A 57 5.33 17.12 -5.31
C ARG A 57 4.68 16.64 -4.02
N ARG A 58 4.04 17.56 -3.29
CA ARG A 58 3.37 17.25 -2.03
C ARG A 58 2.15 16.32 -2.24
N ASP A 59 1.29 16.64 -3.21
CA ASP A 59 0.11 15.80 -3.52
C ASP A 59 0.53 14.46 -4.12
N ALA A 60 1.51 14.43 -5.01
CA ALA A 60 2.06 13.19 -5.55
C ALA A 60 2.65 12.29 -4.44
N SER A 61 3.43 12.86 -3.53
CA SER A 61 3.99 12.14 -2.38
C SER A 61 2.91 11.60 -1.44
N LEU A 62 1.86 12.39 -1.19
CA LEU A 62 0.72 11.98 -0.38
C LEU A 62 0.02 10.76 -0.99
N ILE A 63 -0.30 10.82 -2.29
CA ILE A 63 -0.95 9.73 -3.03
C ILE A 63 -0.08 8.46 -2.95
N ALA A 64 1.20 8.58 -3.29
CA ALA A 64 2.12 7.45 -3.27
C ALA A 64 2.28 6.84 -1.86
N THR A 65 2.36 7.67 -0.83
CA THR A 65 2.49 7.20 0.57
C THR A 65 1.25 6.43 1.02
N ILE A 66 0.05 6.94 0.75
CA ILE A 66 -1.19 6.28 1.15
C ILE A 66 -1.39 4.97 0.38
N LEU A 67 -1.16 4.95 -0.93
CA LEU A 67 -1.27 3.74 -1.75
C LEU A 67 -0.24 2.68 -1.31
N SER A 68 1.01 3.07 -1.05
CA SER A 68 2.04 2.16 -0.54
C SER A 68 1.67 1.59 0.83
N HIS A 69 1.07 2.39 1.71
CA HIS A 69 0.58 1.92 3.00
C HIS A 69 -0.56 0.90 2.84
N MET A 70 -1.48 1.12 1.89
CA MET A 70 -2.57 0.18 1.60
C MET A 70 -2.05 -1.14 1.05
N GLU A 71 -1.08 -1.09 0.13
CA GLU A 71 -0.47 -2.27 -0.50
C GLU A 71 0.32 -3.12 0.49
N THR A 72 0.93 -2.50 1.49
CA THR A 72 1.72 -3.20 2.51
C THR A 72 0.81 -4.03 3.42
N PRO A 73 1.10 -5.33 3.63
CA PRO A 73 0.38 -6.17 4.59
C PRO A 73 0.33 -5.54 5.98
N GLN A 74 -0.79 -5.66 6.66
CA GLN A 74 -1.04 -4.96 7.92
C GLN A 74 0.05 -5.26 8.98
N TYR A 75 0.53 -6.49 9.06
CA TYR A 75 1.55 -6.90 10.04
C TYR A 75 2.92 -6.24 9.79
N LEU A 76 3.22 -5.78 8.56
CA LEU A 76 4.46 -5.09 8.23
C LEU A 76 4.36 -3.55 8.35
N ARG A 77 3.16 -2.98 8.37
CA ARG A 77 2.97 -1.52 8.32
C ARG A 77 3.68 -0.78 9.44
N LYS A 78 3.56 -1.29 10.69
CA LYS A 78 4.20 -0.68 11.85
C LYS A 78 5.73 -0.65 11.75
N ARG A 79 6.31 -1.63 11.08
CA ARG A 79 7.76 -1.73 10.86
C ARG A 79 8.24 -0.87 9.71
N LEU A 80 7.53 -0.88 8.59
CA LEU A 80 7.95 -0.22 7.35
C LEU A 80 7.57 1.26 7.30
N PHE A 81 6.49 1.65 7.95
CA PHE A 81 6.05 3.04 8.01
C PHE A 81 6.29 3.62 9.39
N LYS A 82 7.13 4.66 9.43
CA LYS A 82 7.24 5.53 10.61
C LYS A 82 5.95 6.35 10.75
N ILE A 83 5.76 6.97 11.91
CA ILE A 83 4.68 7.94 12.10
C ILE A 83 4.88 9.08 11.12
N LYS A 84 3.91 9.26 10.22
CA LYS A 84 3.90 10.30 9.19
C LYS A 84 2.59 11.09 9.25
N PRO A 85 2.62 12.42 9.13
CA PRO A 85 1.41 13.24 9.09
C PRO A 85 0.43 12.80 7.97
N GLU A 86 0.95 12.37 6.84
CA GLU A 86 0.18 11.88 5.69
C GLU A 86 -0.68 10.67 6.02
N LEU A 87 -0.29 9.88 7.00
CA LEU A 87 -0.99 8.66 7.43
C LEU A 87 -1.90 8.88 8.65
N GLN A 88 -2.12 10.12 9.07
CA GLN A 88 -2.96 10.45 10.23
C GLN A 88 -4.35 9.80 10.18
N TYR A 89 -4.92 9.71 9.00
CA TYR A 89 -6.24 9.11 8.78
C TYR A 89 -6.19 7.72 8.13
N ALA A 90 -5.07 7.02 8.20
CA ALA A 90 -4.93 5.69 7.60
C ALA A 90 -5.96 4.67 8.12
N GLY A 91 -6.50 4.87 9.32
CA GLY A 91 -7.53 4.01 9.90
C GLY A 91 -8.87 4.00 9.15
N ILE A 92 -9.16 5.00 8.31
CA ILE A 92 -10.37 5.03 7.49
C ILE A 92 -10.21 4.34 6.12
N LEU A 93 -8.99 3.94 5.78
CA LEU A 93 -8.73 3.26 4.51
C LEU A 93 -9.43 1.90 4.46
N PRO A 94 -10.04 1.55 3.32
CA PRO A 94 -10.66 0.25 3.18
C PRO A 94 -9.59 -0.85 3.23
N PRO A 95 -9.84 -1.96 3.95
CA PRO A 95 -8.91 -3.08 3.97
C PRO A 95 -8.82 -3.74 2.60
N LEU A 96 -7.60 -4.07 2.17
CA LEU A 96 -7.39 -4.88 0.98
C LEU A 96 -7.41 -6.37 1.38
N ARG A 97 -8.26 -7.15 0.71
CA ARG A 97 -8.39 -8.59 0.87
C ARG A 97 -7.73 -9.30 -0.30
N THR A 98 -6.42 -9.14 -0.41
CA THR A 98 -5.60 -9.73 -1.47
C THR A 98 -4.78 -10.91 -0.95
N PRO A 99 -4.30 -11.83 -1.80
CA PRO A 99 -3.55 -13.01 -1.35
C PRO A 99 -2.30 -12.71 -0.51
N HIS A 100 -1.66 -11.57 -0.72
CA HIS A 100 -0.48 -11.15 0.05
C HIS A 100 -0.82 -10.36 1.34
N HIS A 101 -2.11 -10.26 1.69
CA HIS A 101 -2.60 -9.70 2.95
C HIS A 101 -3.23 -10.80 3.82
N PRO A 102 -2.47 -11.81 4.26
CA PRO A 102 -3.02 -12.90 5.06
C PRO A 102 -3.44 -12.41 6.45
N LEU A 103 -4.47 -13.03 7.00
CA LEU A 103 -4.99 -12.73 8.33
C LEU A 103 -4.33 -13.54 9.48
N PRO A 104 -3.86 -14.79 9.26
CA PRO A 104 -3.24 -15.57 10.34
C PRO A 104 -2.02 -14.86 10.92
N ASN A 105 -1.93 -14.84 12.24
CA ASN A 105 -0.84 -14.21 12.99
C ASN A 105 -0.10 -15.16 13.94
N ARG A 106 -0.52 -16.44 14.00
CA ARG A 106 0.14 -17.47 14.80
C ARG A 106 0.83 -18.49 13.92
N VAL A 107 1.99 -18.98 14.37
CA VAL A 107 2.74 -20.02 13.65
C VAL A 107 1.88 -21.26 13.37
N ASN A 108 1.04 -21.66 14.32
CA ASN A 108 0.19 -22.85 14.19
C ASN A 108 -0.94 -22.70 13.15
N ASP A 109 -1.24 -21.47 12.73
CA ASP A 109 -2.28 -21.19 11.74
C ASP A 109 -1.72 -21.14 10.31
N LEU A 110 -0.40 -21.33 10.15
CA LEU A 110 0.26 -21.33 8.84
C LEU A 110 0.00 -22.64 8.09
N ALA A 111 -0.36 -22.51 6.83
CA ALA A 111 -0.51 -23.66 5.94
C ALA A 111 0.78 -23.95 5.17
N VAL A 112 1.06 -25.24 4.93
CA VAL A 112 2.18 -25.63 4.07
C VAL A 112 1.95 -25.12 2.66
N GLY A 113 2.96 -24.42 2.10
CA GLY A 113 2.86 -23.78 0.78
C GLY A 113 2.30 -22.36 0.80
N GLU A 114 2.01 -21.79 1.99
CA GLU A 114 1.64 -20.38 2.13
C GLU A 114 2.85 -19.48 1.80
N HIS A 115 2.61 -18.42 1.04
CA HIS A 115 3.59 -17.39 0.72
C HIS A 115 3.22 -16.10 1.46
N ARG A 116 4.19 -15.49 2.10
CA ARG A 116 4.02 -14.24 2.86
C ARG A 116 5.12 -13.26 2.53
N ASP A 117 4.77 -11.98 2.44
CA ASP A 117 5.77 -10.92 2.39
C ASP A 117 6.46 -10.80 3.75
N GLY A 118 7.75 -10.53 3.74
CA GLY A 118 8.54 -10.39 4.94
C GLY A 118 9.44 -9.17 4.93
N ALA A 119 9.72 -8.63 6.11
CA ALA A 119 10.70 -7.55 6.30
C ALA A 119 11.96 -8.10 6.97
N VAL A 120 13.12 -7.84 6.39
CA VAL A 120 14.41 -8.19 6.99
C VAL A 120 14.64 -7.33 8.22
N VAL A 121 14.76 -7.97 9.38
CA VAL A 121 14.94 -7.31 10.67
C VAL A 121 16.41 -7.16 11.01
N SER A 122 17.20 -8.21 10.77
CA SER A 122 18.63 -8.20 11.02
C SER A 122 19.37 -9.14 10.09
N LEU A 123 20.62 -8.81 9.84
CA LEU A 123 21.57 -9.63 9.07
C LEU A 123 22.62 -10.19 10.02
N ALA A 124 22.90 -11.48 9.95
CA ALA A 124 23.95 -12.15 10.69
C ALA A 124 24.75 -13.08 9.76
N LYS A 125 25.95 -13.49 10.18
CA LYS A 125 26.78 -14.41 9.40
C LYS A 125 26.12 -15.76 9.11
N ALA A 126 25.21 -16.20 9.99
CA ALA A 126 24.49 -17.47 9.87
C ALA A 126 23.15 -17.36 9.12
N GLY A 127 22.74 -16.17 8.71
CA GLY A 127 21.46 -15.94 8.00
C GLY A 127 20.82 -14.63 8.34
N SER A 128 19.61 -14.43 7.87
CA SER A 128 18.82 -13.21 8.08
C SER A 128 17.58 -13.52 8.91
N LEU A 129 17.26 -12.64 9.85
CA LEU A 129 15.99 -12.68 10.56
C LEU A 129 14.96 -11.89 9.76
N VAL A 130 13.85 -12.53 9.42
CA VAL A 130 12.78 -11.93 8.61
C VAL A 130 11.48 -11.97 9.42
N ASP A 131 10.85 -10.81 9.55
CA ASP A 131 9.52 -10.69 10.14
C ASP A 131 8.47 -10.99 9.06
N VAL A 132 7.69 -12.02 9.26
CA VAL A 132 6.59 -12.45 8.37
C VAL A 132 5.21 -12.33 9.06
N GLY A 133 5.15 -11.61 10.17
CA GLY A 133 3.92 -11.29 10.89
C GLY A 133 3.30 -12.45 11.64
N VAL A 134 4.11 -13.36 12.16
CA VAL A 134 3.66 -14.47 13.02
C VAL A 134 4.44 -14.46 14.33
N GLU A 135 3.76 -14.85 15.41
CA GLU A 135 4.31 -15.02 16.77
C GLU A 135 4.43 -16.50 17.12
#